data_1e98af09761b4ef675daf4f4a2f4bad0
#
_entry.id   1e98af09761b4ef675daf4f4a2f4bad0
#
_cell.length_a   1.000
_cell.length_b   1.000
_cell.length_c   1.000
_cell.angle_alpha   90.00
_cell.angle_beta   90.00
_cell.angle_gamma   90.00
#
_symmetry.space_group_name_H-M   'P 1'
#
loop_
_entity.id
_entity.type
_entity.pdbx_description
1 polymer ?
#
loop_
_entity_poly.entity_id
_entity_poly.type
_entity_poly.pdbx_seq_one_letter_code
_entity_poly.pdbx_strand_id
1 'polypeptide(L)'
;MGYMETYKAWCENEYFDEDTRAELKSIAGDEKEIEDRFYKDLEFGTGGLRGVIGNGTNRMNVYIVRKATQGLANFIIKEGTQDKGVAISHDNRRMSREFAQEAALCLAANGIKVYIFP
;
A
#
# COMPACT_ATOMS: atom_id res chain seq x y z
N MET A 1 -13.80 13.61 3.89
CA MET A 1 -14.47 12.56 3.09
C MET A 1 -14.84 11.39 3.96
N GLY A 2 -16.03 10.87 3.81
CA GLY A 2 -16.47 9.72 4.58
C GLY A 2 -15.89 8.42 4.01
N TYR A 3 -15.85 7.39 4.86
CA TYR A 3 -15.36 6.08 4.45
C TYR A 3 -16.18 5.48 3.30
N MET A 4 -17.48 5.78 3.23
CA MET A 4 -18.33 5.25 2.16
C MET A 4 -17.98 5.84 0.80
N GLU A 5 -17.60 7.11 0.75
CA GLU A 5 -17.16 7.75 -0.50
C GLU A 5 -15.85 7.12 -1.00
N THR A 6 -14.92 6.87 -0.08
CA THR A 6 -13.65 6.22 -0.41
C THR A 6 -13.88 4.81 -0.90
N TYR A 7 -14.77 4.06 -0.24
CA TYR A 7 -15.14 2.72 -0.67
C TYR A 7 -15.69 2.72 -2.09
N LYS A 8 -16.62 3.62 -2.39
CA LYS A 8 -17.22 3.72 -3.73
C LYS A 8 -16.16 4.05 -4.79
N ALA A 9 -15.24 4.95 -4.47
CA ALA A 9 -14.15 5.30 -5.38
C ALA A 9 -13.29 4.07 -5.71
N TRP A 10 -12.97 3.25 -4.71
CA TRP A 10 -12.21 2.02 -4.94
C TRP A 10 -12.99 1.01 -5.78
N CYS A 11 -14.30 0.94 -5.64
CA CYS A 11 -15.13 0.02 -6.43
C CYS A 11 -15.24 0.43 -7.89
N GLU A 12 -15.12 1.70 -8.20
CA GLU A 12 -15.42 2.25 -9.52
C GLU A 12 -14.18 2.65 -10.33
N ASN A 13 -13.09 3.02 -9.66
CA ASN A 13 -11.91 3.53 -10.34
C ASN A 13 -11.11 2.40 -11.00
N GLU A 14 -10.88 2.54 -12.29
CA GLU A 14 -10.15 1.55 -13.09
C GLU A 14 -8.66 1.42 -12.71
N TYR A 15 -8.14 2.34 -11.91
CA TYR A 15 -6.79 2.21 -11.34
C TYR A 15 -6.65 0.93 -10.53
N PHE A 16 -7.72 0.53 -9.82
CA PHE A 16 -7.74 -0.72 -9.05
C PHE A 16 -8.09 -1.88 -9.97
N ASP A 17 -7.41 -3.00 -9.80
CA ASP A 17 -7.63 -4.14 -10.69
C ASP A 17 -9.05 -4.71 -10.53
N GLU A 18 -9.44 -5.54 -11.51
CA GLU A 18 -10.77 -6.09 -11.58
C GLU A 18 -11.10 -6.96 -10.37
N ASP A 19 -10.16 -7.77 -9.91
CA ASP A 19 -10.35 -8.65 -8.75
C ASP A 19 -10.57 -7.83 -7.48
N THR A 20 -9.81 -6.75 -7.29
CA THR A 20 -9.97 -5.84 -6.16
C THR A 20 -11.36 -5.21 -6.15
N ARG A 21 -11.79 -4.68 -7.31
CA ARG A 21 -13.11 -4.06 -7.44
C ARG A 21 -14.23 -5.06 -7.19
N ALA A 22 -14.09 -6.28 -7.71
CA ALA A 22 -15.10 -7.33 -7.54
C ALA A 22 -15.22 -7.74 -6.07
N GLU A 23 -14.09 -7.93 -5.38
CA GLU A 23 -14.09 -8.30 -3.96
C GLU A 23 -14.74 -7.21 -3.12
N LEU A 24 -14.43 -5.95 -3.39
CA LEU A 24 -15.03 -4.83 -2.67
C LEU A 24 -16.53 -4.73 -2.92
N LYS A 25 -16.99 -4.99 -4.14
CA LYS A 25 -18.42 -5.00 -4.44
C LYS A 25 -19.13 -6.12 -3.69
N SER A 26 -18.46 -7.22 -3.38
CA SER A 26 -19.03 -8.34 -2.66
C SER A 26 -19.43 -7.98 -1.21
N ILE A 27 -18.84 -6.92 -0.65
CA ILE A 27 -19.19 -6.47 0.72
C ILE A 27 -20.13 -5.27 0.73
N ALA A 28 -20.78 -4.97 -0.38
CA ALA A 28 -21.61 -3.77 -0.52
C ALA A 28 -22.71 -3.65 0.53
N GLY A 29 -23.24 -4.75 1.04
CA GLY A 29 -24.29 -4.75 2.07
C GLY A 29 -23.76 -4.79 3.50
N ASP A 30 -22.45 -4.85 3.69
CA ASP A 30 -21.84 -5.00 5.01
C ASP A 30 -21.14 -3.69 5.43
N GLU A 31 -21.93 -2.77 5.99
CA GLU A 31 -21.41 -1.44 6.36
C GLU A 31 -20.31 -1.49 7.39
N LYS A 32 -20.38 -2.42 8.35
CA LYS A 32 -19.32 -2.56 9.37
C LYS A 32 -17.99 -2.95 8.76
N GLU A 33 -18.02 -3.87 7.81
CA GLU A 33 -16.80 -4.30 7.11
C GLU A 33 -16.24 -3.16 6.26
N ILE A 34 -17.11 -2.42 5.57
CA ILE A 34 -16.70 -1.26 4.77
C ILE A 34 -16.05 -0.21 5.66
N GLU A 35 -16.67 0.11 6.79
CA GLU A 35 -16.12 1.08 7.74
C GLU A 35 -14.75 0.64 8.25
N ASP A 36 -14.62 -0.62 8.66
CA ASP A 36 -13.35 -1.14 9.18
C ASP A 36 -12.22 -1.03 8.17
N ARG A 37 -12.51 -1.25 6.90
CA ARG A 37 -11.51 -1.20 5.83
C ARG A 37 -11.18 0.21 5.35
N PHE A 38 -12.05 1.18 5.56
CA PHE A 38 -11.92 2.51 4.93
C PHE A 38 -12.02 3.69 5.88
N TYR A 39 -12.21 3.46 7.20
CA TYR A 39 -12.40 4.59 8.11
C TYR A 39 -11.13 5.41 8.34
N LYS A 40 -9.98 4.84 8.04
CA LYS A 40 -8.69 5.53 8.12
C LYS A 40 -7.71 4.89 7.13
N ASP A 41 -6.57 5.53 6.95
CA ASP A 41 -5.44 4.95 6.22
C ASP A 41 -4.61 4.09 7.16
N LEU A 42 -4.02 3.02 6.63
CA LEU A 42 -3.10 2.19 7.40
C LEU A 42 -1.87 3.02 7.79
N GLU A 43 -1.51 2.98 9.06
CA GLU A 43 -0.43 3.79 9.59
C GLU A 43 0.89 3.03 9.63
N PHE A 44 2.00 3.76 9.44
CA PHE A 44 3.32 3.24 9.72
C PHE A 44 3.53 3.18 11.23
N GLY A 45 3.86 1.98 11.73
CA GLY A 45 4.30 1.83 13.11
C GLY A 45 5.82 1.93 13.20
N THR A 46 6.35 1.78 14.43
CA THR A 46 7.81 1.81 14.65
C THR A 46 8.54 0.67 13.94
N GLY A 47 7.84 -0.41 13.64
CA GLY A 47 8.38 -1.57 12.92
C GLY A 47 8.07 -1.58 11.43
N GLY A 48 7.59 -0.47 10.86
CA GLY A 48 7.22 -0.35 9.47
C GLY A 48 5.71 -0.44 9.24
N LEU A 49 5.32 -0.66 7.99
CA LEU A 49 3.92 -0.76 7.61
C LEU A 49 3.40 -2.18 7.89
N ARG A 50 2.38 -2.29 8.73
CA ARG A 50 1.78 -3.57 9.10
C ARG A 50 0.26 -3.46 9.15
N GLY A 51 -0.40 -4.54 8.78
CA GLY A 51 -1.85 -4.59 8.83
C GLY A 51 -2.40 -5.90 8.30
N VAL A 52 -3.70 -6.05 8.37
CA VAL A 52 -4.40 -7.20 7.80
C VAL A 52 -4.31 -7.11 6.27
N ILE A 53 -3.95 -8.21 5.63
CA ILE A 53 -3.90 -8.27 4.16
C ILE A 53 -5.34 -8.27 3.62
N GLY A 54 -5.62 -7.38 2.69
CA GLY A 54 -6.94 -7.26 2.08
C GLY A 54 -7.09 -5.94 1.33
N ASN A 55 -8.28 -5.71 0.81
CA ASN A 55 -8.57 -4.50 0.03
C ASN A 55 -9.16 -3.41 0.92
N GLY A 56 -8.68 -2.18 0.75
CA GLY A 56 -9.14 -1.02 1.49
C GLY A 56 -7.97 -0.18 2.00
N THR A 57 -8.25 1.06 2.41
CA THR A 57 -7.22 2.00 2.86
C THR A 57 -6.61 1.58 4.20
N ASN A 58 -7.36 0.87 5.05
CA ASN A 58 -6.88 0.37 6.35
C ASN A 58 -6.51 -1.12 6.27
N ARG A 59 -5.96 -1.52 5.13
CA ARG A 59 -5.52 -2.91 4.87
C ARG A 59 -4.17 -2.87 4.19
N MET A 60 -3.45 -3.98 4.28
CA MET A 60 -2.18 -4.16 3.60
C MET A 60 -2.43 -4.72 2.21
N ASN A 61 -2.08 -3.96 1.17
CA ASN A 61 -2.21 -4.35 -0.23
C ASN A 61 -1.22 -3.56 -1.07
N VAL A 62 -1.10 -3.90 -2.35
CA VAL A 62 -0.12 -3.24 -3.24
C VAL A 62 -0.36 -1.74 -3.37
N TYR A 63 -1.60 -1.29 -3.34
CA TYR A 63 -1.92 0.13 -3.47
C TYR A 63 -1.47 0.93 -2.27
N ILE A 64 -1.65 0.38 -1.06
CA ILE A 64 -1.21 1.02 0.18
C ILE A 64 0.31 0.99 0.28
N VAL A 65 0.95 -0.11 -0.14
CA VAL A 65 2.41 -0.19 -0.21
C VAL A 65 2.96 0.87 -1.15
N ARG A 66 2.37 1.03 -2.34
CA ARG A 66 2.77 2.06 -3.29
C ARG A 66 2.65 3.46 -2.71
N LYS A 67 1.52 3.75 -2.07
CA LYS A 67 1.27 5.07 -1.47
C LYS A 67 2.29 5.38 -0.37
N ALA A 68 2.50 4.44 0.53
CA ALA A 68 3.47 4.60 1.62
C ALA A 68 4.89 4.75 1.07
N THR A 69 5.25 3.95 0.07
CA THR A 69 6.58 3.98 -0.54
C THR A 69 6.80 5.28 -1.31
N GLN A 70 5.77 5.80 -1.99
CA GLN A 70 5.89 7.09 -2.68
C GLN A 70 6.13 8.22 -1.67
N GLY A 71 5.49 8.16 -0.50
CA GLY A 71 5.76 9.13 0.57
C GLY A 71 7.21 9.08 1.03
N LEU A 72 7.76 7.88 1.20
CA LEU A 72 9.17 7.69 1.53
C LEU A 72 10.08 8.21 0.41
N ALA A 73 9.75 7.92 -0.85
CA ALA A 73 10.51 8.39 -2.00
C ALA A 73 10.56 9.91 -2.04
N ASN A 74 9.43 10.57 -1.81
CA ASN A 74 9.36 12.03 -1.78
C ASN A 74 10.26 12.62 -0.69
N PHE A 75 10.27 11.99 0.48
CA PHE A 75 11.14 12.39 1.58
C PHE A 75 12.63 12.25 1.20
N ILE A 76 13.02 11.12 0.64
CA ILE A 76 14.40 10.83 0.23
C ILE A 76 14.88 11.85 -0.82
N ILE A 77 14.05 12.16 -1.80
CA ILE A 77 14.36 13.13 -2.84
C ILE A 77 14.54 14.53 -2.22
N LYS A 78 13.64 14.90 -1.31
CA LYS A 78 13.72 16.19 -0.61
C LYS A 78 15.03 16.33 0.17
N GLU A 79 15.50 15.26 0.80
CA GLU A 79 16.75 15.25 1.55
C GLU A 79 17.97 15.12 0.65
N GLY A 80 17.79 14.82 -0.65
CA GLY A 80 18.91 14.69 -1.59
C GLY A 80 19.77 13.46 -1.35
N THR A 81 19.20 12.39 -0.80
CA THR A 81 19.95 11.18 -0.42
C THR A 81 19.65 9.96 -1.28
N GLN A 82 19.04 10.15 -2.45
CA GLN A 82 18.67 9.04 -3.34
C GLN A 82 19.83 8.15 -3.77
N ASP A 83 21.05 8.70 -3.81
CA ASP A 83 22.26 7.95 -4.18
C ASP A 83 22.74 7.00 -3.10
N LYS A 84 22.32 7.22 -1.84
CA LYS A 84 22.70 6.35 -0.73
C LYS A 84 21.94 5.02 -0.77
N GLY A 85 20.80 5.01 -1.42
CA GLY A 85 19.99 3.81 -1.60
C GLY A 85 19.12 3.47 -0.41
N VAL A 86 18.23 2.51 -0.63
CA VAL A 86 17.33 1.98 0.38
C VAL A 86 17.46 0.46 0.37
N ALA A 87 17.64 -0.12 1.56
CA ALA A 87 17.68 -1.57 1.72
C ALA A 87 16.28 -2.07 2.07
N ILE A 88 15.83 -3.09 1.35
CA ILE A 88 14.53 -3.72 1.59
C ILE A 88 14.76 -5.18 1.92
N SER A 89 14.19 -5.66 3.02
CA SER A 89 14.21 -7.07 3.36
C SER A 89 12.77 -7.58 3.50
N HIS A 90 12.60 -8.87 3.32
CA HIS A 90 11.32 -9.53 3.50
C HIS A 90 11.52 -10.84 4.23
N ASP A 91 10.44 -11.35 4.80
CA ASP A 91 10.45 -12.60 5.54
C ASP A 91 9.55 -13.64 4.86
N ASN A 92 9.19 -14.69 5.59
CA ASN A 92 8.37 -15.79 5.07
C ASN A 92 6.87 -15.55 5.20
N ARG A 93 6.44 -14.40 5.71
CA ARG A 93 5.01 -14.12 5.86
C ARG A 93 4.35 -13.99 4.49
N ARG A 94 3.07 -14.30 4.48
CA ARG A 94 2.27 -14.22 3.27
C ARG A 94 2.42 -12.84 2.60
N MET A 95 2.71 -12.84 1.31
CA MET A 95 2.85 -11.64 0.46
C MET A 95 3.98 -10.69 0.82
N SER A 96 4.84 -11.04 1.78
CA SER A 96 5.97 -10.19 2.14
C SER A 96 6.89 -9.92 0.95
N ARG A 97 7.17 -10.96 0.15
CA ARG A 97 7.99 -10.83 -1.04
C ARG A 97 7.35 -9.93 -2.10
N GLU A 98 6.05 -10.09 -2.33
CA GLU A 98 5.29 -9.29 -3.31
C GLU A 98 5.27 -7.82 -2.90
N PHE A 99 5.06 -7.53 -1.63
CA PHE A 99 5.07 -6.16 -1.11
C PHE A 99 6.47 -5.54 -1.20
N ALA A 100 7.51 -6.32 -0.92
CA ALA A 100 8.89 -5.85 -1.05
C ALA A 100 9.21 -5.50 -2.51
N GLN A 101 8.78 -6.33 -3.46
CA GLN A 101 8.97 -6.06 -4.88
C GLN A 101 8.22 -4.81 -5.32
N GLU A 102 6.99 -4.62 -4.85
CA GLU A 102 6.20 -3.44 -5.19
C GLU A 102 6.87 -2.16 -4.66
N ALA A 103 7.38 -2.21 -3.43
CA ALA A 103 8.11 -1.08 -2.85
C ALA A 103 9.38 -0.78 -3.65
N ALA A 104 10.12 -1.82 -4.02
CA ALA A 104 11.35 -1.67 -4.80
C ALA A 104 11.09 -1.02 -6.16
N LEU A 105 10.03 -1.45 -6.86
CA LEU A 105 9.66 -0.89 -8.15
C LEU A 105 9.28 0.60 -8.02
N CYS A 106 8.53 0.94 -6.98
CA CYS A 106 8.15 2.32 -6.74
C CYS A 106 9.37 3.21 -6.48
N LEU A 107 10.30 2.75 -5.63
CA LEU A 107 11.52 3.51 -5.35
C LEU A 107 12.38 3.66 -6.60
N ALA A 108 12.56 2.58 -7.37
CA ALA A 108 13.34 2.62 -8.59
C ALA A 108 12.74 3.58 -9.62
N ALA A 109 11.40 3.61 -9.73
CA ALA A 109 10.71 4.53 -10.62
C ALA A 109 10.95 6.00 -10.25
N ASN A 110 11.30 6.26 -8.99
CA ASN A 110 11.64 7.61 -8.49
C ASN A 110 13.15 7.90 -8.55
N GLY A 111 13.93 7.05 -9.20
CA GLY A 111 15.37 7.25 -9.33
C GLY A 111 16.17 6.95 -8.06
N ILE A 112 15.59 6.19 -7.13
CA ILE A 112 16.23 5.84 -5.87
C ILE A 112 16.88 4.46 -6.00
N LYS A 113 18.13 4.36 -5.56
CA LYS A 113 18.85 3.10 -5.57
C LYS A 113 18.28 2.14 -4.53
N VAL A 114 18.04 0.89 -4.92
CA VAL A 114 17.39 -0.10 -4.04
C VAL A 114 18.22 -1.36 -3.94
N TYR A 115 18.35 -1.88 -2.73
CA TYR A 115 18.95 -3.18 -2.43
C TYR A 115 17.90 -4.07 -1.80
N ILE A 116 17.66 -5.25 -2.40
CA ILE A 116 16.71 -6.23 -1.86
C ILE A 116 17.46 -7.41 -1.28
N PHE A 117 17.16 -7.75 -0.04
CA PHE A 117 17.75 -8.89 0.66
C PHE A 117 16.67 -9.95 0.91
N PRO A 118 17.02 -11.25 0.79
CA PRO A 118 16.08 -12.33 1.08
C PRO A 118 15.71 -12.39 2.56
#